data_57fb2064c3829e240c95ed8fde7f2df4
#
_entry.id   57fb2064c3829e240c95ed8fde7f2df4
#
_cell.length_a   1.000
_cell.length_b   1.000
_cell.length_c   1.000
_cell.angle_alpha   90.00
_cell.angle_beta   90.00
_cell.angle_gamma   90.00
#
_symmetry.space_group_name_H-M   'P 1'
#
loop_
_entity.id
_entity.type
_entity.pdbx_description
1 polymer ?
#
loop_
_entity_poly.entity_id
_entity_poly.type
_entity_poly.pdbx_seq_one_letter_code
_entity_poly.pdbx_strand_id
1 'polypeptide(L)'
;MRRFAYCKVVLATSLVWMLLDVFLLLYFSECNKCEEKKERGLPAREDVIQKPQEGPGEMGKSVIISKENQEKMKEMFKINQFNLMASDMIALNRTLPDVRLDGCKTKVYPDGLPKTSVVIVFHNEAWSTLLRTVHSVINRSPRHLLEEIILVDDASERDFLNKPLEKYVKKLQVPVRILRMEQRSGLIRARLKGAAASTGQVITFLDAHCECTLGWLEPLLARIKLDRSTVVCPIIDVISDDTFEYMAGSDMTYGGFNWKLNFRWYPVPQREMDRRKGDRTIPVRTPTMAGGLFSIDRDYFELIGTYDAGMDIWGGENLEISFRIWQCGGTLEIVTCSHVGHVFRKATPYTFPGGTGQIINKNNRRLAEVWMDDFKNFFYIISPGVTKVEYGDITARKTLRQKLSCKPFSWFLENVYPDSHIPRHYFSLGEIRNVETNQCLDNMARKENEKVGIFNCHGMGGNQVFSYTANKEIRTDDLCLDVSKLNGPIMMLKCHHLKGNQLWEHDAVKLTLLHVNSNQCLDKSTEVDSQVPTMKDCNGSRSQQWILRNVTLPEVF
;
A
#
# COMPACT_ATOMS: atom_id res chain seq x y z
N MET A 1 6.27 63.63 45.91
CA MET A 1 5.34 63.63 44.75
C MET A 1 5.50 62.49 43.77
N ARG A 2 6.65 61.82 43.63
CA ARG A 2 6.79 60.68 42.64
C ARG A 2 6.09 59.36 42.99
N ARG A 3 5.90 59.03 44.28
CA ARG A 3 5.22 57.80 44.72
C ARG A 3 3.70 57.76 44.42
N PHE A 4 3.04 58.92 44.47
CA PHE A 4 1.61 59.03 44.17
C PHE A 4 1.28 58.84 42.67
N ALA A 5 2.19 59.18 41.77
CA ALA A 5 2.02 58.96 40.32
C ALA A 5 2.13 57.49 39.96
N TYR A 6 3.03 56.75 40.58
CA TYR A 6 3.18 55.30 40.35
C TYR A 6 1.96 54.51 40.81
N CYS A 7 1.38 54.80 41.95
CA CYS A 7 0.16 54.16 42.43
C CYS A 7 -1.04 54.41 41.46
N LYS A 8 -1.15 55.58 40.88
CA LYS A 8 -2.21 55.89 39.91
C LYS A 8 -2.04 55.15 38.61
N VAL A 9 -0.81 54.98 38.13
CA VAL A 9 -0.52 54.21 36.91
C VAL A 9 -0.80 52.72 37.12
N VAL A 10 -0.36 52.15 38.27
CA VAL A 10 -0.62 50.73 38.58
C VAL A 10 -2.12 50.45 38.74
N LEU A 11 -2.86 51.33 39.41
CA LEU A 11 -4.32 51.22 39.53
C LEU A 11 -5.02 51.34 38.19
N ALA A 12 -4.61 52.25 37.32
CA ALA A 12 -5.19 52.44 36.01
C ALA A 12 -4.91 51.23 35.10
N THR A 13 -3.70 50.66 35.11
CA THR A 13 -3.38 49.46 34.35
C THR A 13 -4.12 48.21 34.86
N SER A 14 -4.27 48.05 36.16
CA SER A 14 -5.05 46.93 36.73
C SER A 14 -6.52 47.06 36.41
N LEU A 15 -7.08 48.26 36.33
CA LEU A 15 -8.47 48.49 35.95
C LEU A 15 -8.71 48.17 34.44
N VAL A 16 -7.75 48.50 33.60
CA VAL A 16 -7.80 48.16 32.16
C VAL A 16 -7.76 46.63 31.94
N TRP A 17 -6.91 45.94 32.68
CA TRP A 17 -6.86 44.45 32.60
C TRP A 17 -8.15 43.80 33.10
N MET A 18 -8.69 44.30 34.22
CA MET A 18 -9.96 43.81 34.75
C MET A 18 -11.13 44.03 33.77
N LEU A 19 -11.17 45.18 33.09
CA LEU A 19 -12.19 45.48 32.07
C LEU A 19 -12.02 44.60 30.81
N LEU A 20 -10.77 44.27 30.44
CA LEU A 20 -10.48 43.32 29.35
C LEU A 20 -10.95 41.90 29.69
N ASP A 21 -10.71 41.44 30.92
CA ASP A 21 -11.16 40.12 31.37
C ASP A 21 -12.68 40.05 31.43
N VAL A 22 -13.36 41.08 31.89
CA VAL A 22 -14.83 41.17 31.90
C VAL A 22 -15.38 41.19 30.46
N PHE A 23 -14.72 41.93 29.57
CA PHE A 23 -15.12 41.98 28.16
C PHE A 23 -14.95 40.63 27.47
N LEU A 24 -13.84 39.92 27.74
CA LEU A 24 -13.61 38.58 27.24
C LEU A 24 -14.65 37.57 27.78
N LEU A 25 -14.97 37.65 29.07
CA LEU A 25 -15.99 36.80 29.68
C LEU A 25 -17.38 37.08 29.12
N LEU A 26 -17.74 38.33 28.86
CA LEU A 26 -19.01 38.70 28.21
C LEU A 26 -19.03 38.27 26.75
N TYR A 27 -17.91 38.41 26.03
CA TYR A 27 -17.78 37.97 24.62
C TYR A 27 -17.93 36.47 24.50
N PHE A 28 -17.27 35.68 25.34
CA PHE A 28 -17.44 34.22 25.35
C PHE A 28 -18.81 33.78 25.90
N SER A 29 -19.46 34.56 26.77
CA SER A 29 -20.81 34.31 27.23
C SER A 29 -21.87 34.59 26.15
N GLU A 30 -21.64 35.55 25.25
CA GLU A 30 -22.53 35.81 24.11
C GLU A 30 -22.31 34.78 22.98
N CYS A 31 -21.08 34.29 22.77
CA CYS A 31 -20.82 33.20 21.84
C CYS A 31 -21.53 31.91 22.26
N ASN A 32 -21.66 31.63 23.56
CA ASN A 32 -22.42 30.45 24.02
C ASN A 32 -23.96 30.59 23.89
N LYS A 33 -24.49 31.79 23.65
CA LYS A 33 -25.92 32.01 23.41
C LYS A 33 -26.34 31.94 21.93
N CYS A 34 -25.39 31.86 21.00
CA CYS A 34 -25.69 31.72 19.58
C CYS A 34 -25.92 30.27 19.12
N GLU A 35 -25.80 29.28 20.00
CA GLU A 35 -26.02 27.85 19.64
C GLU A 35 -27.38 27.28 20.02
N GLU A 36 -28.39 28.08 20.36
CA GLU A 36 -29.77 27.58 20.51
C GLU A 36 -30.74 28.21 19.48
N LYS A 37 -30.44 28.09 18.20
CA LYS A 37 -31.50 27.95 17.20
C LYS A 37 -31.61 26.47 16.86
N LYS A 38 -32.51 25.79 17.54
CA LYS A 38 -33.06 24.50 17.14
C LYS A 38 -33.57 24.62 15.70
N GLU A 39 -32.75 24.29 14.73
CA GLU A 39 -33.22 23.70 13.51
C GLU A 39 -33.89 22.38 13.92
N ARG A 40 -35.16 22.23 13.55
CA ARG A 40 -35.88 20.97 13.71
C ARG A 40 -35.13 19.94 12.88
N GLY A 41 -34.23 19.23 13.53
CA GLY A 41 -33.51 18.11 12.94
C GLY A 41 -34.53 17.08 12.52
N LEU A 42 -34.45 16.67 11.27
CA LEU A 42 -34.87 15.35 10.85
C LEU A 42 -34.35 14.33 11.88
N PRO A 43 -35.11 13.27 12.20
CA PRO A 43 -34.70 12.31 13.21
C PRO A 43 -33.29 11.81 12.87
N ALA A 44 -32.41 11.90 13.86
CA ALA A 44 -31.09 11.30 13.77
C ALA A 44 -31.29 9.86 13.29
N ARG A 45 -30.66 9.51 12.16
CA ARG A 45 -30.58 8.12 11.73
C ARG A 45 -30.15 7.31 12.94
N GLU A 46 -30.99 6.40 13.38
CA GLU A 46 -30.58 5.32 14.25
C GLU A 46 -29.52 4.53 13.46
N ASP A 47 -28.26 4.88 13.63
CA ASP A 47 -27.18 3.96 13.35
C ASP A 47 -27.50 2.73 14.20
N VAL A 48 -27.78 1.62 13.54
CA VAL A 48 -28.00 0.34 14.22
C VAL A 48 -26.65 -0.06 14.80
N ILE A 49 -26.31 0.52 15.94
CA ILE A 49 -25.18 0.08 16.75
C ILE A 49 -25.56 -1.32 17.22
N GLN A 50 -25.06 -2.32 16.53
CA GLN A 50 -25.17 -3.69 16.99
C GLN A 50 -24.54 -3.76 18.37
N LYS A 51 -25.35 -4.13 19.37
CA LYS A 51 -24.81 -4.38 20.71
C LYS A 51 -23.83 -5.53 20.62
N PRO A 52 -22.65 -5.44 21.27
CA PRO A 52 -21.72 -6.55 21.34
C PRO A 52 -22.43 -7.80 21.83
N GLN A 53 -22.24 -8.90 21.11
CA GLN A 53 -22.70 -10.22 21.52
C GLN A 53 -21.63 -10.87 22.39
N GLU A 54 -22.00 -11.85 23.20
CA GLU A 54 -20.98 -12.69 23.85
C GLU A 54 -20.57 -13.82 22.93
N GLY A 55 -19.26 -14.05 22.80
CA GLY A 55 -18.77 -15.13 21.98
C GLY A 55 -17.30 -14.97 21.57
N PRO A 56 -16.73 -16.04 20.99
CA PRO A 56 -15.34 -16.00 20.49
C PRO A 56 -15.17 -14.89 19.43
N GLY A 57 -14.11 -14.12 19.56
CA GLY A 57 -13.73 -13.10 18.58
C GLY A 57 -14.59 -11.84 18.59
N GLU A 58 -15.57 -11.72 19.48
CA GLU A 58 -16.38 -10.50 19.61
C GLU A 58 -15.53 -9.27 19.91
N MET A 59 -15.91 -8.12 19.33
CA MET A 59 -15.15 -6.88 19.37
C MET A 59 -13.72 -7.04 18.84
N GLY A 60 -13.52 -7.99 17.91
CA GLY A 60 -12.22 -8.22 17.29
C GLY A 60 -11.19 -8.88 18.19
N LYS A 61 -11.59 -9.48 19.30
CA LYS A 61 -10.67 -10.14 20.23
C LYS A 61 -10.08 -11.41 19.63
N SER A 62 -8.86 -11.77 20.10
CA SER A 62 -8.19 -13.00 19.73
C SER A 62 -8.99 -14.24 20.11
N VAL A 63 -9.03 -15.24 19.23
CA VAL A 63 -9.55 -16.58 19.53
C VAL A 63 -8.38 -17.52 19.79
N ILE A 64 -8.34 -18.08 20.99
CA ILE A 64 -7.27 -18.99 21.41
C ILE A 64 -7.80 -20.41 21.37
N ILE A 65 -7.12 -21.27 20.63
CA ILE A 65 -7.45 -22.69 20.52
C ILE A 65 -6.86 -23.46 21.71
N SER A 66 -7.66 -24.31 22.34
CA SER A 66 -7.24 -25.14 23.47
C SER A 66 -6.09 -26.07 23.06
N LYS A 67 -5.25 -26.45 24.04
CA LYS A 67 -4.10 -27.33 23.81
C LYS A 67 -4.49 -28.66 23.16
N GLU A 68 -5.63 -29.20 23.51
CA GLU A 68 -6.15 -30.48 23.00
C GLU A 68 -6.48 -30.43 21.50
N ASN A 69 -6.84 -29.24 20.98
CA ASN A 69 -7.22 -29.05 19.60
C ASN A 69 -6.11 -28.50 18.70
N GLN A 70 -4.90 -28.31 19.23
CA GLN A 70 -3.78 -27.72 18.48
C GLN A 70 -3.41 -28.49 17.22
N GLU A 71 -3.35 -29.82 17.28
CA GLU A 71 -3.01 -30.64 16.09
C GLU A 71 -4.11 -30.56 15.03
N LYS A 72 -5.38 -30.63 15.44
CA LYS A 72 -6.50 -30.45 14.52
C LYS A 72 -6.51 -29.06 13.89
N MET A 73 -6.21 -28.02 14.67
CA MET A 73 -6.09 -26.64 14.16
C MET A 73 -4.99 -26.53 13.11
N LYS A 74 -3.82 -27.12 13.33
CA LYS A 74 -2.72 -27.14 12.36
C LYS A 74 -3.10 -27.80 11.03
N GLU A 75 -3.84 -28.90 11.06
CA GLU A 75 -4.34 -29.55 9.86
C GLU A 75 -5.37 -28.67 9.14
N MET A 76 -6.29 -28.07 9.86
CA MET A 76 -7.28 -27.16 9.29
C MET A 76 -6.64 -25.88 8.73
N PHE A 77 -5.52 -25.40 9.34
CA PHE A 77 -4.78 -24.22 8.86
C PHE A 77 -4.29 -24.38 7.43
N LYS A 78 -3.84 -25.58 7.06
CA LYS A 78 -3.31 -25.89 5.71
C LYS A 78 -4.35 -25.67 4.61
N ILE A 79 -5.62 -25.77 4.92
CA ILE A 79 -6.71 -25.70 3.94
C ILE A 79 -6.80 -24.33 3.25
N ASN A 80 -6.74 -23.25 4.03
CA ASN A 80 -6.85 -21.88 3.52
C ASN A 80 -5.67 -20.98 3.94
N GLN A 81 -4.64 -21.53 4.58
CA GLN A 81 -3.49 -20.80 5.11
C GLN A 81 -3.85 -19.74 6.17
N PHE A 82 -4.87 -20.04 6.97
CA PHE A 82 -5.24 -19.34 8.19
C PHE A 82 -5.92 -20.29 9.18
N ASN A 83 -6.08 -19.86 10.41
CA ASN A 83 -6.71 -20.66 11.47
C ASN A 83 -8.24 -20.82 11.21
N LEU A 84 -8.58 -21.80 10.38
CA LEU A 84 -9.96 -22.08 10.01
C LEU A 84 -10.82 -22.47 11.24
N MET A 85 -10.23 -23.17 12.21
CA MET A 85 -10.93 -23.52 13.44
C MET A 85 -11.36 -22.27 14.21
N ALA A 86 -10.47 -21.30 14.37
CA ALA A 86 -10.81 -20.02 14.99
C ALA A 86 -11.89 -19.27 14.19
N SER A 87 -11.76 -19.23 12.87
CA SER A 87 -12.76 -18.59 12.00
C SER A 87 -14.15 -19.22 12.16
N ASP A 88 -14.23 -20.54 12.22
CA ASP A 88 -15.51 -21.25 12.35
C ASP A 88 -16.15 -21.08 13.73
N MET A 89 -15.37 -20.73 14.76
CA MET A 89 -15.88 -20.41 16.10
C MET A 89 -16.47 -19.00 16.19
N ILE A 90 -16.08 -18.10 15.30
CA ILE A 90 -16.50 -16.70 15.33
C ILE A 90 -17.85 -16.54 14.63
N ALA A 91 -18.75 -15.75 15.22
CA ALA A 91 -20.04 -15.44 14.62
C ALA A 91 -19.87 -14.74 13.25
N LEU A 92 -20.74 -15.10 12.29
CA LEU A 92 -20.72 -14.50 10.96
C LEU A 92 -20.99 -12.98 10.97
N ASN A 93 -21.64 -12.50 12.00
CA ASN A 93 -22.01 -11.10 12.21
C ASN A 93 -21.35 -10.50 13.45
N ARG A 94 -20.12 -10.95 13.80
CA ARG A 94 -19.43 -10.41 14.97
C ARG A 94 -19.32 -8.90 14.91
N THR A 95 -19.35 -8.25 16.06
CA THR A 95 -19.06 -6.83 16.19
C THR A 95 -17.56 -6.58 16.17
N LEU A 96 -17.17 -5.39 15.70
CA LEU A 96 -15.79 -4.94 15.62
C LEU A 96 -15.61 -3.63 16.40
N PRO A 97 -14.41 -3.33 16.89
CA PRO A 97 -14.13 -2.05 17.49
C PRO A 97 -14.23 -0.92 16.45
N ASP A 98 -14.65 0.26 16.87
CA ASP A 98 -14.54 1.46 16.05
C ASP A 98 -13.11 2.03 16.15
N VAL A 99 -12.29 1.75 15.16
CA VAL A 99 -10.87 2.12 15.11
C VAL A 99 -10.62 3.45 14.40
N ARG A 100 -11.69 4.15 14.00
CA ARG A 100 -11.57 5.45 13.32
C ARG A 100 -10.98 6.52 14.24
N LEU A 101 -10.27 7.48 13.65
CA LEU A 101 -9.88 8.71 14.33
C LEU A 101 -11.13 9.45 14.84
N ASP A 102 -11.02 10.14 15.96
CA ASP A 102 -12.17 10.84 16.56
C ASP A 102 -12.77 11.88 15.61
N GLY A 103 -11.95 12.58 14.84
CA GLY A 103 -12.41 13.51 13.81
C GLY A 103 -13.21 12.83 12.68
N CYS A 104 -13.02 11.54 12.45
CA CYS A 104 -13.81 10.78 11.47
C CYS A 104 -15.20 10.39 11.99
N LYS A 105 -15.33 10.14 13.31
CA LYS A 105 -16.60 9.70 13.93
C LYS A 105 -17.66 10.80 13.89
N THR A 106 -17.24 12.05 13.87
CA THR A 106 -18.13 13.23 13.85
C THR A 106 -18.35 13.80 12.44
N LYS A 107 -17.69 13.26 11.42
CA LYS A 107 -17.89 13.73 10.03
C LYS A 107 -19.30 13.42 9.54
N VAL A 108 -19.91 14.43 8.93
CA VAL A 108 -21.18 14.32 8.22
C VAL A 108 -20.90 14.27 6.74
N TYR A 109 -21.50 13.30 6.05
CA TYR A 109 -21.37 13.15 4.60
C TYR A 109 -22.62 13.69 3.89
N PRO A 110 -22.48 14.21 2.66
CA PRO A 110 -23.60 14.80 1.93
C PRO A 110 -24.66 13.74 1.61
N ASP A 111 -25.91 14.19 1.51
CA ASP A 111 -26.99 13.39 1.00
C ASP A 111 -26.81 13.05 -0.49
N GLY A 112 -27.52 12.01 -0.95
CA GLY A 112 -27.49 11.62 -2.36
C GLY A 112 -26.15 11.08 -2.82
N LEU A 113 -25.45 10.32 -1.96
CA LEU A 113 -24.27 9.57 -2.36
C LEU A 113 -24.64 8.51 -3.43
N PRO A 114 -23.72 8.21 -4.37
CA PRO A 114 -23.96 7.18 -5.37
C PRO A 114 -24.09 5.80 -4.72
N LYS A 115 -24.90 4.94 -5.32
CA LYS A 115 -25.00 3.54 -4.89
C LYS A 115 -23.84 2.70 -5.43
N THR A 116 -23.44 1.71 -4.67
CA THR A 116 -22.36 0.79 -5.05
C THR A 116 -22.84 -0.64 -5.23
N SER A 117 -22.29 -1.31 -6.24
CA SER A 117 -22.26 -2.77 -6.34
C SER A 117 -20.96 -3.27 -5.71
N VAL A 118 -21.03 -4.15 -4.72
CA VAL A 118 -19.85 -4.74 -4.08
C VAL A 118 -19.52 -6.05 -4.78
N VAL A 119 -18.34 -6.13 -5.37
CA VAL A 119 -17.85 -7.32 -6.11
C VAL A 119 -16.83 -8.05 -5.25
N ILE A 120 -17.13 -9.31 -4.94
CA ILE A 120 -16.30 -10.20 -4.13
C ILE A 120 -15.97 -11.43 -4.96
N VAL A 121 -14.69 -11.63 -5.26
CA VAL A 121 -14.19 -12.82 -5.96
C VAL A 121 -13.71 -13.83 -4.94
N PHE A 122 -14.05 -15.10 -5.15
CA PHE A 122 -13.56 -16.19 -4.32
C PHE A 122 -13.20 -17.43 -5.14
N HIS A 123 -12.26 -18.20 -4.63
CA HIS A 123 -11.87 -19.51 -5.11
C HIS A 123 -11.54 -20.39 -3.92
N ASN A 124 -12.30 -21.44 -3.72
CA ASN A 124 -12.14 -22.36 -2.59
C ASN A 124 -12.05 -21.65 -1.22
N GLU A 125 -12.76 -20.55 -1.06
CA GLU A 125 -12.77 -19.79 0.19
C GLU A 125 -13.51 -20.58 1.30
N ALA A 126 -13.13 -20.35 2.54
CA ALA A 126 -13.83 -20.92 3.67
C ALA A 126 -15.22 -20.32 3.82
N TRP A 127 -16.18 -21.14 4.19
CA TRP A 127 -17.56 -20.72 4.41
C TRP A 127 -17.68 -19.56 5.41
N SER A 128 -17.00 -19.69 6.55
CA SER A 128 -17.06 -18.69 7.61
C SER A 128 -16.48 -17.34 7.21
N THR A 129 -15.34 -17.30 6.52
CA THR A 129 -14.72 -16.04 6.08
C THR A 129 -15.53 -15.38 4.97
N LEU A 130 -15.98 -16.16 3.98
CA LEU A 130 -16.79 -15.62 2.88
C LEU A 130 -18.08 -15.00 3.39
N LEU A 131 -18.83 -15.71 4.22
CA LEU A 131 -20.11 -15.19 4.74
C LEU A 131 -19.90 -14.08 5.76
N ARG A 132 -18.83 -14.10 6.54
CA ARG A 132 -18.53 -12.97 7.44
C ARG A 132 -18.20 -11.71 6.62
N THR A 133 -17.54 -11.84 5.49
CA THR A 133 -17.36 -10.74 4.55
C THR A 133 -18.71 -10.19 4.07
N VAL A 134 -19.58 -11.04 3.58
CA VAL A 134 -20.91 -10.65 3.08
C VAL A 134 -21.74 -9.99 4.18
N HIS A 135 -21.82 -10.60 5.36
CA HIS A 135 -22.56 -10.03 6.49
C HIS A 135 -22.00 -8.69 6.95
N SER A 136 -20.67 -8.52 6.96
CA SER A 136 -20.07 -7.25 7.32
C SER A 136 -20.44 -6.12 6.35
N VAL A 137 -20.51 -6.41 5.07
CA VAL A 137 -20.99 -5.45 4.05
C VAL A 137 -22.44 -5.08 4.32
N ILE A 138 -23.32 -6.05 4.50
CA ILE A 138 -24.76 -5.82 4.72
C ILE A 138 -24.99 -5.02 6.01
N ASN A 139 -24.37 -5.44 7.10
CA ASN A 139 -24.65 -4.90 8.44
C ASN A 139 -24.04 -3.51 8.68
N ARG A 140 -22.98 -3.14 7.94
CA ARG A 140 -22.23 -1.89 8.16
C ARG A 140 -22.30 -0.92 7.00
N SER A 141 -23.16 -1.19 6.02
CA SER A 141 -23.43 -0.29 4.91
C SER A 141 -24.87 0.22 4.99
N PRO A 142 -25.11 1.53 4.83
CA PRO A 142 -26.46 2.06 4.72
C PRO A 142 -27.20 1.38 3.57
N ARG A 143 -28.40 0.84 3.85
CA ARG A 143 -29.12 0.02 2.87
C ARG A 143 -29.37 0.75 1.54
N HIS A 144 -29.64 2.05 1.60
CA HIS A 144 -29.90 2.88 0.41
C HIS A 144 -28.67 3.17 -0.43
N LEU A 145 -27.46 2.89 0.08
CA LEU A 145 -26.19 3.05 -0.66
C LEU A 145 -25.68 1.72 -1.25
N LEU A 146 -26.24 0.59 -0.84
CA LEU A 146 -25.87 -0.72 -1.30
C LEU A 146 -26.85 -1.20 -2.39
N GLU A 147 -26.43 -1.19 -3.64
CA GLU A 147 -27.26 -1.66 -4.75
C GLU A 147 -27.42 -3.17 -4.72
N GLU A 148 -26.28 -3.87 -4.68
CA GLU A 148 -26.19 -5.32 -4.70
C GLU A 148 -24.83 -5.81 -4.23
N ILE A 149 -24.74 -7.10 -3.93
CA ILE A 149 -23.48 -7.83 -3.76
C ILE A 149 -23.37 -8.85 -4.89
N ILE A 150 -22.24 -8.85 -5.58
CA ILE A 150 -21.93 -9.83 -6.64
C ILE A 150 -20.79 -10.71 -6.14
N LEU A 151 -21.10 -11.98 -5.92
CA LEU A 151 -20.13 -13.02 -5.61
C LEU A 151 -19.68 -13.66 -6.91
N VAL A 152 -18.40 -13.60 -7.21
CA VAL A 152 -17.83 -14.25 -8.41
C VAL A 152 -17.03 -15.46 -7.99
N ASP A 153 -17.51 -16.63 -8.33
CA ASP A 153 -16.85 -17.90 -8.08
C ASP A 153 -15.88 -18.23 -9.20
N ASP A 154 -14.59 -18.20 -8.91
CA ASP A 154 -13.55 -18.58 -9.86
C ASP A 154 -13.32 -20.10 -9.87
N ALA A 155 -14.33 -20.83 -10.29
CA ALA A 155 -14.33 -22.29 -10.44
C ALA A 155 -13.91 -23.03 -9.15
N SER A 156 -14.58 -22.72 -8.02
CA SER A 156 -14.37 -23.44 -6.77
C SER A 156 -14.80 -24.91 -6.89
N GLU A 157 -14.08 -25.79 -6.20
CA GLU A 157 -14.27 -27.24 -6.23
C GLU A 157 -14.96 -27.78 -4.99
N ARG A 158 -15.24 -26.91 -3.98
CA ARG A 158 -15.83 -27.32 -2.70
C ARG A 158 -17.34 -27.31 -2.77
N ASP A 159 -17.96 -28.42 -2.43
CA ASP A 159 -19.41 -28.64 -2.52
C ASP A 159 -20.24 -27.61 -1.76
N PHE A 160 -19.76 -27.13 -0.60
CA PHE A 160 -20.49 -26.14 0.18
C PHE A 160 -20.57 -24.75 -0.48
N LEU A 161 -19.71 -24.47 -1.48
CA LEU A 161 -19.74 -23.22 -2.26
C LEU A 161 -20.69 -23.28 -3.46
N ASN A 162 -21.30 -24.43 -3.73
CA ASN A 162 -22.28 -24.63 -4.79
C ASN A 162 -23.72 -24.33 -4.30
N LYS A 163 -24.59 -25.33 -4.35
CA LYS A 163 -25.99 -25.21 -3.96
C LYS A 163 -26.23 -24.69 -2.54
N PRO A 164 -25.45 -25.10 -1.51
CA PRO A 164 -25.61 -24.54 -0.17
C PRO A 164 -25.44 -23.02 -0.13
N LEU A 165 -24.44 -22.47 -0.82
CA LEU A 165 -24.22 -21.04 -0.92
C LEU A 165 -25.37 -20.35 -1.66
N GLU A 166 -25.84 -20.89 -2.78
CA GLU A 166 -26.99 -20.35 -3.53
C GLU A 166 -28.26 -20.29 -2.67
N LYS A 167 -28.51 -21.33 -1.87
CA LYS A 167 -29.64 -21.38 -0.97
C LYS A 167 -29.51 -20.38 0.18
N TYR A 168 -28.29 -20.16 0.66
CA TYR A 168 -28.01 -19.23 1.76
C TYR A 168 -28.24 -17.78 1.32
N VAL A 169 -27.65 -17.35 0.21
CA VAL A 169 -27.71 -15.95 -0.24
C VAL A 169 -29.12 -15.48 -0.59
N LYS A 170 -30.01 -16.40 -1.01
CA LYS A 170 -31.43 -16.09 -1.27
C LYS A 170 -32.20 -15.64 -0.04
N LYS A 171 -31.70 -15.90 1.16
CA LYS A 171 -32.33 -15.51 2.41
C LYS A 171 -31.87 -14.15 2.93
N LEU A 172 -30.87 -13.56 2.28
CA LEU A 172 -30.31 -12.29 2.71
C LEU A 172 -31.23 -11.13 2.31
N GLN A 173 -31.19 -10.04 3.08
CA GLN A 173 -32.07 -8.88 2.91
C GLN A 173 -31.62 -7.94 1.78
N VAL A 174 -30.48 -8.19 1.17
CA VAL A 174 -29.89 -7.43 0.09
C VAL A 174 -29.78 -8.33 -1.14
N PRO A 175 -29.99 -7.84 -2.36
CA PRO A 175 -29.75 -8.62 -3.56
C PRO A 175 -28.31 -9.14 -3.62
N VAL A 176 -28.13 -10.45 -3.59
CA VAL A 176 -26.85 -11.12 -3.74
C VAL A 176 -26.91 -12.05 -4.93
N ARG A 177 -26.06 -11.81 -5.91
CA ARG A 177 -25.96 -12.64 -7.11
C ARG A 177 -24.66 -13.43 -7.09
N ILE A 178 -24.71 -14.68 -7.52
CA ILE A 178 -23.52 -15.51 -7.71
C ILE A 178 -23.28 -15.67 -9.20
N LEU A 179 -22.10 -15.27 -9.66
CA LEU A 179 -21.60 -15.50 -11.01
C LEU A 179 -20.52 -16.57 -10.94
N ARG A 180 -20.56 -17.54 -11.87
CA ARG A 180 -19.59 -18.62 -11.86
C ARG A 180 -18.71 -18.54 -13.10
N MET A 181 -17.40 -18.70 -12.94
CA MET A 181 -16.46 -18.92 -14.03
C MET A 181 -16.53 -20.38 -14.45
N GLU A 182 -16.45 -20.66 -15.75
CA GLU A 182 -16.48 -22.03 -16.27
C GLU A 182 -15.21 -22.81 -15.90
N GLN A 183 -14.08 -22.08 -15.80
CA GLN A 183 -12.78 -22.63 -15.42
C GLN A 183 -12.01 -21.63 -14.57
N ARG A 184 -10.99 -22.10 -13.87
CA ARG A 184 -10.07 -21.27 -13.10
C ARG A 184 -9.47 -20.18 -13.99
N SER A 185 -9.81 -18.93 -13.74
CA SER A 185 -9.45 -17.78 -14.58
C SER A 185 -8.61 -16.73 -13.86
N GLY A 186 -8.60 -16.76 -12.53
CA GLY A 186 -7.89 -15.84 -11.68
C GLY A 186 -8.67 -14.59 -11.30
N LEU A 187 -8.10 -13.83 -10.35
CA LEU A 187 -8.73 -12.65 -9.76
C LEU A 187 -9.10 -11.59 -10.80
N ILE A 188 -8.19 -11.31 -11.73
CA ILE A 188 -8.34 -10.22 -12.71
C ILE A 188 -9.55 -10.46 -13.60
N ARG A 189 -9.65 -11.64 -14.23
CA ARG A 189 -10.77 -11.98 -15.11
C ARG A 189 -12.08 -12.16 -14.35
N ALA A 190 -12.02 -12.69 -13.14
CA ALA A 190 -13.21 -12.81 -12.29
C ALA A 190 -13.75 -11.43 -11.88
N ARG A 191 -12.88 -10.48 -11.53
CA ARG A 191 -13.27 -9.09 -11.27
C ARG A 191 -13.86 -8.41 -12.49
N LEU A 192 -13.29 -8.63 -13.68
CA LEU A 192 -13.87 -8.14 -14.94
C LEU A 192 -15.30 -8.64 -15.15
N LYS A 193 -15.56 -9.92 -14.88
CA LYS A 193 -16.92 -10.49 -14.97
C LYS A 193 -17.88 -9.84 -13.97
N GLY A 194 -17.44 -9.67 -12.74
CA GLY A 194 -18.24 -9.01 -11.70
C GLY A 194 -18.52 -7.55 -12.03
N ALA A 195 -17.51 -6.81 -12.48
CA ALA A 195 -17.66 -5.41 -12.90
C ALA A 195 -18.63 -5.25 -14.07
N ALA A 196 -18.52 -6.09 -15.09
CA ALA A 196 -19.44 -6.06 -16.25
C ALA A 196 -20.90 -6.32 -15.86
N ALA A 197 -21.16 -7.09 -14.81
CA ALA A 197 -22.48 -7.37 -14.30
C ALA A 197 -23.00 -6.33 -13.29
N SER A 198 -22.17 -5.42 -12.84
CA SER A 198 -22.51 -4.40 -11.83
C SER A 198 -23.51 -3.39 -12.36
N THR A 199 -24.49 -3.02 -11.53
CA THR A 199 -25.55 -2.04 -11.86
C THR A 199 -25.42 -0.75 -11.06
N GLY A 200 -24.69 -0.75 -9.95
CA GLY A 200 -24.41 0.44 -9.15
C GLY A 200 -23.55 1.44 -9.91
N GLN A 201 -23.70 2.73 -9.59
CA GLN A 201 -22.87 3.78 -10.17
C GLN A 201 -21.39 3.60 -9.78
N VAL A 202 -21.12 3.06 -8.61
CA VAL A 202 -19.80 2.76 -8.10
C VAL A 202 -19.62 1.25 -8.00
N ILE A 203 -18.44 0.76 -8.35
CA ILE A 203 -18.02 -0.60 -8.09
C ILE A 203 -17.05 -0.58 -6.90
N THR A 204 -17.35 -1.40 -5.89
CA THR A 204 -16.44 -1.62 -4.76
C THR A 204 -15.95 -3.05 -4.78
N PHE A 205 -14.64 -3.22 -4.97
CA PHE A 205 -14.00 -4.53 -4.92
C PHE A 205 -13.53 -4.84 -3.50
N LEU A 206 -13.86 -6.04 -3.04
CA LEU A 206 -13.36 -6.60 -1.78
C LEU A 206 -12.87 -8.02 -2.01
N ASP A 207 -11.90 -8.43 -1.20
CA ASP A 207 -11.50 -9.84 -1.13
C ASP A 207 -12.52 -10.65 -0.29
N ALA A 208 -12.52 -11.97 -0.47
CA ALA A 208 -13.49 -12.86 0.15
C ALA A 208 -13.25 -13.16 1.65
N HIS A 209 -12.29 -12.50 2.25
CA HIS A 209 -11.87 -12.65 3.65
C HIS A 209 -11.64 -11.28 4.30
N CYS A 210 -12.60 -10.38 4.08
CA CYS A 210 -12.63 -9.03 4.64
C CYS A 210 -13.74 -8.88 5.68
N GLU A 211 -13.61 -7.89 6.55
CA GLU A 211 -14.66 -7.46 7.46
C GLU A 211 -14.75 -5.93 7.45
N CYS A 212 -15.85 -5.40 6.94
CA CYS A 212 -16.13 -3.97 6.95
C CYS A 212 -16.42 -3.48 8.36
N THR A 213 -16.04 -2.23 8.67
CA THR A 213 -16.29 -1.58 9.95
C THR A 213 -17.42 -0.55 9.85
N LEU A 214 -17.86 -0.03 10.98
CA LEU A 214 -18.86 1.03 11.03
C LEU A 214 -18.37 2.27 10.26
N GLY A 215 -19.23 2.81 9.40
CA GLY A 215 -18.94 4.03 8.64
C GLY A 215 -17.87 3.88 7.56
N TRP A 216 -17.61 2.67 7.06
CA TRP A 216 -16.58 2.41 6.06
C TRP A 216 -16.93 2.93 4.65
N LEU A 217 -18.21 2.91 4.28
CA LEU A 217 -18.65 3.11 2.90
C LEU A 217 -18.86 4.58 2.55
N GLU A 218 -19.50 5.36 3.40
CA GLU A 218 -19.87 6.75 3.13
C GLU A 218 -18.66 7.62 2.78
N PRO A 219 -17.51 7.53 3.47
CA PRO A 219 -16.33 8.31 3.12
C PRO A 219 -15.81 8.02 1.71
N LEU A 220 -15.85 6.76 1.29
CA LEU A 220 -15.43 6.34 -0.05
C LEU A 220 -16.34 6.94 -1.12
N LEU A 221 -17.65 6.78 -0.96
CA LEU A 221 -18.64 7.27 -1.91
C LEU A 221 -18.66 8.81 -2.00
N ALA A 222 -18.42 9.49 -0.90
CA ALA A 222 -18.35 10.95 -0.86
C ALA A 222 -17.21 11.50 -1.71
N ARG A 223 -16.03 10.85 -1.69
CA ARG A 223 -14.89 11.23 -2.54
C ARG A 223 -15.21 11.04 -4.02
N ILE A 224 -15.85 9.96 -4.39
CA ILE A 224 -16.25 9.68 -5.78
C ILE A 224 -17.34 10.65 -6.25
N LYS A 225 -18.29 11.00 -5.37
CA LYS A 225 -19.29 12.01 -5.68
C LYS A 225 -18.67 13.37 -5.98
N LEU A 226 -17.64 13.73 -5.25
CA LEU A 226 -16.92 15.01 -5.44
C LEU A 226 -16.17 15.05 -6.77
N ASP A 227 -15.51 13.94 -7.13
CA ASP A 227 -14.79 13.78 -8.39
C ASP A 227 -14.84 12.31 -8.83
N ARG A 228 -15.54 12.01 -9.92
CA ARG A 228 -15.73 10.65 -10.47
C ARG A 228 -14.42 10.02 -10.98
N SER A 229 -13.38 10.80 -11.21
CA SER A 229 -12.06 10.31 -11.60
C SER A 229 -11.15 9.98 -10.40
N THR A 230 -11.66 10.12 -9.18
CA THR A 230 -10.97 9.71 -7.95
C THR A 230 -11.28 8.26 -7.61
N VAL A 231 -10.24 7.45 -7.54
CA VAL A 231 -10.30 6.06 -7.08
C VAL A 231 -9.87 6.01 -5.62
N VAL A 232 -10.62 5.31 -4.78
CA VAL A 232 -10.47 5.39 -3.33
C VAL A 232 -10.31 4.02 -2.70
N CYS A 233 -9.40 3.93 -1.73
CA CYS A 233 -9.15 2.74 -0.92
C CYS A 233 -9.45 3.05 0.55
N PRO A 234 -10.00 2.10 1.32
CA PRO A 234 -10.02 2.20 2.77
C PRO A 234 -8.62 1.98 3.34
N ILE A 235 -8.42 2.37 4.61
CA ILE A 235 -7.33 1.80 5.38
C ILE A 235 -7.60 0.30 5.51
N ILE A 236 -6.60 -0.51 5.21
CA ILE A 236 -6.68 -1.96 5.35
C ILE A 236 -6.18 -2.34 6.74
N ASP A 237 -7.13 -2.70 7.61
CA ASP A 237 -6.83 -3.19 8.93
C ASP A 237 -6.40 -4.66 8.87
N VAL A 238 -5.70 -5.12 9.87
CA VAL A 238 -5.14 -6.48 9.90
C VAL A 238 -6.05 -7.40 10.72
N ILE A 239 -6.48 -8.50 10.10
CA ILE A 239 -7.07 -9.63 10.81
C ILE A 239 -5.99 -10.71 10.85
N SER A 240 -5.61 -11.15 12.06
CA SER A 240 -4.57 -12.16 12.24
C SER A 240 -4.96 -13.48 11.59
N ASP A 241 -4.05 -14.06 10.81
CA ASP A 241 -4.23 -15.41 10.25
C ASP A 241 -4.21 -16.52 11.31
N ASP A 242 -3.69 -16.24 12.48
CA ASP A 242 -3.53 -17.20 13.59
C ASP A 242 -4.69 -17.13 14.61
N THR A 243 -5.07 -15.93 15.04
CA THR A 243 -6.05 -15.73 16.12
C THR A 243 -7.33 -15.03 15.68
N PHE A 244 -7.42 -14.53 14.46
CA PHE A 244 -8.51 -13.67 13.96
C PHE A 244 -8.70 -12.39 14.78
N GLU A 245 -7.68 -11.97 15.53
CA GLU A 245 -7.67 -10.66 16.19
C GLU A 245 -7.72 -9.54 15.16
N TYR A 246 -8.57 -8.55 15.43
CA TYR A 246 -8.71 -7.36 14.59
C TYR A 246 -7.79 -6.25 15.11
N MET A 247 -6.86 -5.81 14.28
CA MET A 247 -5.87 -4.79 14.60
C MET A 247 -5.98 -3.63 13.62
N ALA A 248 -6.03 -2.40 14.14
CA ALA A 248 -6.11 -1.22 13.31
C ALA A 248 -4.86 -1.06 12.42
N GLY A 249 -5.09 -0.77 11.14
CA GLY A 249 -4.05 -0.36 10.21
C GLY A 249 -3.59 1.07 10.45
N SER A 250 -2.44 1.42 9.90
CA SER A 250 -1.87 2.75 10.05
C SER A 250 -2.47 3.74 9.04
N ASP A 251 -2.82 4.92 9.49
CA ASP A 251 -3.17 6.08 8.66
C ASP A 251 -1.94 6.93 8.25
N MET A 252 -0.74 6.49 8.67
CA MET A 252 0.54 7.13 8.40
C MET A 252 1.41 6.39 7.39
N THR A 253 0.82 5.43 6.67
CA THR A 253 1.47 4.71 5.57
C THR A 253 0.69 4.86 4.28
N TYR A 254 1.40 4.81 3.15
CA TYR A 254 0.81 4.81 1.82
C TYR A 254 1.49 3.77 0.92
N GLY A 255 0.88 3.49 -0.23
CA GLY A 255 1.36 2.47 -1.16
C GLY A 255 2.45 2.99 -2.09
N GLY A 256 3.48 2.19 -2.25
CA GLY A 256 4.53 2.37 -3.23
C GLY A 256 5.00 1.01 -3.78
N PHE A 257 6.16 0.99 -4.38
CA PHE A 257 6.74 -0.23 -4.93
C PHE A 257 8.26 -0.19 -4.87
N ASN A 258 8.86 -1.37 -4.81
CA ASN A 258 10.30 -1.54 -4.80
C ASN A 258 10.86 -1.73 -6.23
N TRP A 259 12.17 -1.88 -6.35
CA TRP A 259 12.88 -2.07 -7.62
C TRP A 259 12.41 -3.29 -8.43
N LYS A 260 11.85 -4.30 -7.76
CA LYS A 260 11.31 -5.52 -8.39
C LYS A 260 9.84 -5.40 -8.79
N LEU A 261 9.27 -4.21 -8.71
CA LEU A 261 7.84 -3.95 -8.92
C LEU A 261 6.93 -4.75 -7.96
N ASN A 262 7.38 -4.94 -6.71
CA ASN A 262 6.52 -5.47 -5.66
C ASN A 262 5.92 -4.30 -4.88
N PHE A 263 4.62 -4.35 -4.66
CA PHE A 263 3.94 -3.39 -3.78
C PHE A 263 4.56 -3.41 -2.37
N ARG A 264 4.72 -2.21 -1.79
CA ARG A 264 5.21 -2.02 -0.42
C ARG A 264 4.49 -0.87 0.25
N TRP A 265 4.31 -0.99 1.56
CA TRP A 265 3.89 0.11 2.41
C TRP A 265 5.09 0.94 2.84
N TYR A 266 4.98 2.26 2.68
CA TYR A 266 6.00 3.22 3.10
C TYR A 266 5.36 4.29 3.98
N PRO A 267 6.14 4.96 4.86
CA PRO A 267 5.65 6.11 5.62
C PRO A 267 5.13 7.21 4.69
N VAL A 268 4.04 7.85 5.07
CA VAL A 268 3.54 9.04 4.36
C VAL A 268 4.62 10.14 4.42
N PRO A 269 5.05 10.69 3.27
CA PRO A 269 6.11 11.69 3.24
C PRO A 269 5.61 13.05 3.78
N GLN A 270 6.56 13.88 4.25
CA GLN A 270 6.26 15.18 4.83
C GLN A 270 5.45 16.09 3.90
N ARG A 271 5.77 16.12 2.61
CA ARG A 271 5.01 16.89 1.60
C ARG A 271 3.52 16.57 1.58
N GLU A 272 3.15 15.32 1.82
CA GLU A 272 1.77 14.88 1.84
C GLU A 272 1.09 15.21 3.18
N MET A 273 1.84 15.17 4.28
CA MET A 273 1.37 15.67 5.58
C MET A 273 1.14 17.18 5.53
N ASP A 274 2.02 17.92 4.88
CA ASP A 274 1.89 19.38 4.70
C ASP A 274 0.67 19.73 3.83
N ARG A 275 0.43 18.98 2.74
CA ARG A 275 -0.77 19.15 1.91
C ARG A 275 -2.05 18.99 2.74
N ARG A 276 -2.06 18.05 3.67
CA ARG A 276 -3.18 17.77 4.58
C ARG A 276 -3.24 18.75 5.76
N LYS A 277 -2.30 19.68 5.89
CA LYS A 277 -2.22 20.67 6.98
C LYS A 277 -2.28 20.03 8.37
N GLY A 278 -1.73 18.85 8.52
CA GLY A 278 -1.73 18.08 9.77
C GLY A 278 -3.06 17.40 10.12
N ASP A 279 -4.11 17.59 9.32
CA ASP A 279 -5.40 16.89 9.50
C ASP A 279 -5.33 15.48 8.93
N ARG A 280 -5.23 14.50 9.81
CA ARG A 280 -5.14 13.08 9.48
C ARG A 280 -6.45 12.49 8.94
N THR A 281 -7.57 13.21 9.01
CA THR A 281 -8.85 12.79 8.45
C THR A 281 -9.01 13.12 6.96
N ILE A 282 -8.12 13.93 6.41
CA ILE A 282 -8.06 14.21 4.97
C ILE A 282 -7.43 13.02 4.25
N PRO A 283 -8.00 12.55 3.12
CA PRO A 283 -7.44 11.43 2.37
C PRO A 283 -5.98 11.61 1.98
N VAL A 284 -5.24 10.52 2.00
CA VAL A 284 -3.83 10.45 1.55
C VAL A 284 -3.80 10.15 0.07
N ARG A 285 -3.11 10.98 -0.73
CA ARG A 285 -2.80 10.66 -2.12
C ARG A 285 -1.70 9.61 -2.15
N THR A 286 -2.04 8.43 -2.65
CA THR A 286 -1.12 7.28 -2.69
C THR A 286 -0.64 7.01 -4.11
N PRO A 287 0.66 6.81 -4.33
CA PRO A 287 1.18 6.46 -5.66
C PRO A 287 0.57 5.17 -6.21
N THR A 288 0.40 4.16 -5.36
CA THR A 288 -0.17 2.86 -5.73
C THR A 288 -1.12 2.36 -4.66
N MET A 289 -2.02 1.47 -5.05
CA MET A 289 -2.90 0.75 -4.12
C MET A 289 -2.46 -0.70 -3.94
N ALA A 290 -2.81 -1.27 -2.78
CA ALA A 290 -2.61 -2.71 -2.54
C ALA A 290 -3.44 -3.59 -3.48
N GLY A 291 -4.58 -3.10 -3.96
CA GLY A 291 -5.35 -3.68 -5.06
C GLY A 291 -6.47 -4.63 -4.64
N GLY A 292 -6.53 -5.05 -3.38
CA GLY A 292 -7.59 -5.92 -2.89
C GLY A 292 -8.92 -5.21 -2.67
N LEU A 293 -8.86 -4.02 -2.08
CA LEU A 293 -10.00 -3.26 -1.59
C LEU A 293 -9.98 -1.84 -2.15
N PHE A 294 -10.92 -1.51 -2.99
CA PHE A 294 -11.08 -0.14 -3.49
C PHE A 294 -12.46 0.10 -4.12
N SER A 295 -12.85 1.36 -4.23
CA SER A 295 -14.06 1.79 -4.92
C SER A 295 -13.71 2.70 -6.09
N ILE A 296 -14.44 2.55 -7.18
CA ILE A 296 -14.25 3.29 -8.42
C ILE A 296 -15.61 3.56 -9.07
N ASP A 297 -15.79 4.75 -9.66
CA ASP A 297 -16.95 5.01 -10.50
C ASP A 297 -16.99 4.03 -11.68
N ARG A 298 -18.14 3.40 -11.93
CA ARG A 298 -18.26 2.35 -12.96
C ARG A 298 -17.93 2.88 -14.36
N ASP A 299 -18.45 4.04 -14.73
CA ASP A 299 -18.20 4.59 -16.06
C ASP A 299 -16.74 5.05 -16.22
N TYR A 300 -16.13 5.53 -15.12
CA TYR A 300 -14.72 5.85 -15.11
C TYR A 300 -13.85 4.59 -15.23
N PHE A 301 -14.21 3.50 -14.55
CA PHE A 301 -13.53 2.21 -14.70
C PHE A 301 -13.53 1.73 -16.15
N GLU A 302 -14.66 1.84 -16.84
CA GLU A 302 -14.77 1.52 -18.27
C GLU A 302 -13.94 2.51 -19.13
N LEU A 303 -14.03 3.80 -18.85
CA LEU A 303 -13.34 4.85 -19.60
C LEU A 303 -11.81 4.64 -19.61
N ILE A 304 -11.23 4.32 -18.47
CA ILE A 304 -9.79 4.08 -18.35
C ILE A 304 -9.36 2.69 -18.77
N GLY A 305 -10.27 1.85 -19.28
CA GLY A 305 -10.00 0.56 -19.90
C GLY A 305 -10.02 -0.63 -18.96
N THR A 306 -10.75 -0.58 -17.86
CA THR A 306 -10.96 -1.66 -16.90
C THR A 306 -9.65 -2.26 -16.35
N TYR A 307 -9.55 -3.55 -16.11
CA TYR A 307 -8.28 -4.26 -15.97
C TYR A 307 -7.71 -4.67 -17.33
N ASP A 308 -6.40 -4.86 -17.38
CA ASP A 308 -5.75 -5.50 -18.53
C ASP A 308 -6.09 -7.01 -18.57
N ALA A 309 -7.00 -7.38 -19.45
CA ALA A 309 -7.44 -8.78 -19.62
C ALA A 309 -6.33 -9.73 -20.11
N GLY A 310 -5.22 -9.21 -20.61
CA GLY A 310 -4.04 -9.98 -20.98
C GLY A 310 -3.18 -10.44 -19.79
N MET A 311 -3.41 -9.88 -18.61
CA MET A 311 -2.78 -10.34 -17.37
C MET A 311 -3.43 -11.62 -16.86
N ASP A 312 -2.63 -12.48 -16.23
CA ASP A 312 -3.09 -13.79 -15.75
C ASP A 312 -3.17 -13.82 -14.22
N ILE A 313 -4.10 -14.55 -13.71
CA ILE A 313 -4.33 -14.96 -12.32
C ILE A 313 -4.27 -13.81 -11.32
N TRP A 314 -3.07 -13.37 -10.93
CA TRP A 314 -2.82 -12.40 -9.88
C TRP A 314 -1.39 -11.84 -9.96
N GLY A 315 -1.24 -10.59 -9.55
CA GLY A 315 0.07 -9.92 -9.40
C GLY A 315 0.35 -8.93 -10.52
N GLY A 316 0.79 -7.73 -10.15
CA GLY A 316 1.10 -6.62 -11.06
C GLY A 316 -0.11 -5.78 -11.50
N GLU A 317 -1.33 -6.29 -11.42
CA GLU A 317 -2.55 -5.58 -11.80
C GLU A 317 -2.81 -4.33 -10.96
N ASN A 318 -2.44 -4.37 -9.69
CA ASN A 318 -2.59 -3.25 -8.76
C ASN A 318 -1.66 -2.09 -9.11
N LEU A 319 -0.43 -2.35 -9.48
CA LEU A 319 0.51 -1.31 -9.94
C LEU A 319 0.08 -0.78 -11.32
N GLU A 320 -0.33 -1.67 -12.21
CA GLU A 320 -0.78 -1.29 -13.57
C GLU A 320 -1.95 -0.31 -13.51
N ILE A 321 -3.01 -0.63 -12.79
CA ILE A 321 -4.17 0.26 -12.66
C ILE A 321 -3.81 1.55 -11.91
N SER A 322 -2.90 1.50 -10.93
CA SER A 322 -2.44 2.68 -10.21
C SER A 322 -1.70 3.66 -11.12
N PHE A 323 -0.77 3.17 -11.94
CA PHE A 323 -0.05 3.99 -12.91
C PHE A 323 -1.01 4.59 -13.93
N ARG A 324 -1.91 3.80 -14.44
CA ARG A 324 -2.91 4.22 -15.44
C ARG A 324 -3.85 5.29 -14.90
N ILE A 325 -4.36 5.16 -13.68
CA ILE A 325 -5.18 6.19 -13.03
C ILE A 325 -4.44 7.53 -13.02
N TRP A 326 -3.22 7.55 -12.49
CA TRP A 326 -2.45 8.77 -12.37
C TRP A 326 -2.02 9.35 -13.71
N GLN A 327 -1.43 8.53 -14.58
CA GLN A 327 -0.93 8.98 -15.87
C GLN A 327 -2.05 9.46 -16.79
N CYS A 328 -3.25 8.90 -16.67
CA CYS A 328 -4.40 9.27 -17.50
C CYS A 328 -5.32 10.32 -16.86
N GLY A 329 -4.84 11.04 -15.84
CA GLY A 329 -5.51 12.24 -15.31
C GLY A 329 -6.43 12.02 -14.11
N GLY A 330 -6.51 10.79 -13.57
CA GLY A 330 -7.25 10.51 -12.34
C GLY A 330 -6.45 10.74 -11.06
N THR A 331 -7.05 10.42 -9.94
CA THR A 331 -6.47 10.52 -8.60
C THR A 331 -6.69 9.21 -7.85
N LEU A 332 -5.71 8.79 -7.06
CA LEU A 332 -5.79 7.62 -6.20
C LEU A 332 -5.56 8.01 -4.75
N GLU A 333 -6.51 7.68 -3.88
CA GLU A 333 -6.49 8.10 -2.49
C GLU A 333 -6.73 6.93 -1.53
N ILE A 334 -6.07 6.99 -0.36
CA ILE A 334 -6.45 6.22 0.82
C ILE A 334 -7.33 7.13 1.67
N VAL A 335 -8.56 6.73 1.88
CA VAL A 335 -9.55 7.48 2.67
C VAL A 335 -9.45 7.04 4.12
N THR A 336 -8.78 7.85 4.94
CA THR A 336 -8.38 7.51 6.31
C THR A 336 -9.54 7.36 7.30
N CYS A 337 -10.72 7.84 6.94
CA CYS A 337 -11.94 7.63 7.72
C CYS A 337 -12.68 6.33 7.38
N SER A 338 -12.22 5.58 6.38
CA SER A 338 -12.77 4.28 6.01
C SER A 338 -11.81 3.16 6.41
N HIS A 339 -12.30 2.19 7.15
CA HIS A 339 -11.54 1.04 7.62
C HIS A 339 -12.20 -0.27 7.23
N VAL A 340 -11.45 -1.18 6.65
CA VAL A 340 -11.88 -2.55 6.33
C VAL A 340 -10.78 -3.52 6.74
N GLY A 341 -11.12 -4.52 7.53
CA GLY A 341 -10.20 -5.58 7.93
C GLY A 341 -10.00 -6.61 6.83
N HIS A 342 -8.80 -7.11 6.69
CA HIS A 342 -8.42 -8.14 5.74
C HIS A 342 -7.56 -9.21 6.44
N VAL A 343 -7.84 -10.48 6.17
CA VAL A 343 -7.02 -11.59 6.70
C VAL A 343 -5.73 -11.67 5.88
N PHE A 344 -4.62 -11.26 6.49
CA PHE A 344 -3.31 -11.36 5.87
C PHE A 344 -2.71 -12.75 6.12
N ARG A 345 -2.36 -13.44 5.04
CA ARG A 345 -1.77 -14.78 5.05
C ARG A 345 -0.28 -14.72 4.76
N LYS A 346 0.51 -15.53 5.46
CA LYS A 346 1.95 -15.67 5.23
C LYS A 346 2.28 -16.45 3.95
N ALA A 347 1.37 -17.32 3.53
CA ALA A 347 1.46 -18.09 2.30
C ALA A 347 0.14 -18.07 1.56
N THR A 348 0.21 -18.15 0.23
CA THR A 348 -1.00 -18.26 -0.59
C THR A 348 -1.51 -19.70 -0.64
N PRO A 349 -2.82 -19.94 -0.47
CA PRO A 349 -3.41 -21.25 -0.69
C PRO A 349 -3.68 -21.53 -2.17
N TYR A 350 -3.50 -20.54 -3.05
CA TYR A 350 -3.84 -20.65 -4.46
C TYR A 350 -2.72 -21.31 -5.28
N THR A 351 -3.13 -22.06 -6.30
CA THR A 351 -2.23 -22.60 -7.32
C THR A 351 -2.03 -21.60 -8.45
N PHE A 352 -0.82 -21.59 -9.00
CA PHE A 352 -0.45 -20.78 -10.16
C PHE A 352 -0.05 -21.72 -11.29
N PRO A 353 -0.93 -21.96 -12.26
CA PRO A 353 -0.59 -22.83 -13.41
C PRO A 353 0.63 -22.30 -14.16
N GLY A 354 1.66 -23.14 -14.32
CA GLY A 354 2.93 -22.74 -14.93
C GLY A 354 3.94 -22.06 -13.98
N GLY A 355 3.59 -21.90 -12.71
CA GLY A 355 4.47 -21.34 -11.66
C GLY A 355 4.23 -19.85 -11.39
N THR A 356 4.32 -19.48 -10.12
CA THR A 356 4.08 -18.11 -9.62
C THR A 356 4.97 -17.08 -10.31
N GLY A 357 6.26 -17.38 -10.46
CA GLY A 357 7.23 -16.47 -11.07
C GLY A 357 6.89 -16.14 -12.53
N GLN A 358 6.48 -17.13 -13.33
CA GLN A 358 6.12 -16.92 -14.72
C GLN A 358 4.90 -15.99 -14.86
N ILE A 359 3.88 -16.20 -14.06
CA ILE A 359 2.65 -15.40 -14.10
C ILE A 359 2.92 -13.96 -13.69
N ILE A 360 3.58 -13.74 -12.55
CA ILE A 360 3.88 -12.39 -12.05
C ILE A 360 4.84 -11.66 -13.00
N ASN A 361 5.84 -12.35 -13.54
CA ASN A 361 6.77 -11.75 -14.48
C ASN A 361 6.10 -11.38 -15.82
N LYS A 362 5.18 -12.21 -16.31
CA LYS A 362 4.36 -11.85 -17.48
C LYS A 362 3.56 -10.58 -17.23
N ASN A 363 2.87 -10.52 -16.11
CA ASN A 363 2.03 -9.37 -15.75
C ASN A 363 2.90 -8.09 -15.56
N ASN A 364 4.00 -8.19 -14.85
CA ASN A 364 4.91 -7.07 -14.65
C ASN A 364 5.57 -6.61 -15.96
N ARG A 365 5.85 -7.53 -16.88
CA ARG A 365 6.37 -7.17 -18.20
C ARG A 365 5.34 -6.41 -19.03
N ARG A 366 4.09 -6.82 -19.02
CA ARG A 366 3.00 -6.08 -19.67
C ARG A 366 2.87 -4.67 -19.11
N LEU A 367 2.88 -4.54 -17.78
CA LEU A 367 2.87 -3.25 -17.10
C LEU A 367 4.06 -2.38 -17.54
N ALA A 368 5.27 -2.91 -17.51
CA ALA A 368 6.49 -2.18 -17.85
C ALA A 368 6.50 -1.71 -19.31
N GLU A 369 6.12 -2.58 -20.23
CA GLU A 369 6.10 -2.27 -21.68
C GLU A 369 5.04 -1.24 -22.07
N VAL A 370 3.93 -1.14 -21.32
CA VAL A 370 2.86 -0.18 -21.62
C VAL A 370 3.04 1.14 -20.88
N TRP A 371 3.44 1.12 -19.59
CA TRP A 371 3.32 2.28 -18.71
C TRP A 371 4.63 2.89 -18.23
N MET A 372 5.76 2.17 -18.27
CA MET A 372 7.00 2.64 -17.66
C MET A 372 7.96 3.35 -18.62
N ASP A 373 7.65 3.46 -19.88
CA ASP A 373 8.51 4.07 -20.90
C ASP A 373 9.93 3.48 -20.81
N ASP A 374 10.98 4.30 -20.87
CA ASP A 374 12.37 3.84 -20.76
C ASP A 374 12.75 3.32 -19.37
N PHE A 375 11.98 3.65 -18.32
CA PHE A 375 12.17 3.09 -16.98
C PHE A 375 11.93 1.59 -16.89
N LYS A 376 11.29 0.97 -17.89
CA LYS A 376 11.24 -0.49 -18.03
C LYS A 376 12.64 -1.11 -18.06
N ASN A 377 13.63 -0.42 -18.64
CA ASN A 377 15.01 -0.89 -18.70
C ASN A 377 15.65 -0.97 -17.32
N PHE A 378 15.30 -0.06 -16.40
CA PHE A 378 15.67 -0.16 -15.00
C PHE A 378 15.19 -1.49 -14.39
N PHE A 379 13.92 -1.80 -14.55
CA PHE A 379 13.34 -3.06 -14.08
C PHE A 379 14.02 -4.29 -14.70
N TYR A 380 14.36 -4.24 -15.99
CA TYR A 380 15.04 -5.34 -16.68
C TYR A 380 16.49 -5.55 -16.23
N ILE A 381 17.17 -4.51 -15.80
CA ILE A 381 18.49 -4.63 -15.18
C ILE A 381 18.40 -5.31 -13.81
N ILE A 382 17.37 -4.94 -13.02
CA ILE A 382 17.11 -5.57 -11.71
C ILE A 382 16.73 -7.04 -11.85
N SER A 383 15.94 -7.37 -12.86
CA SER A 383 15.37 -8.70 -13.07
C SER A 383 15.56 -9.16 -14.53
N PRO A 384 16.78 -9.46 -14.98
CA PRO A 384 17.04 -9.79 -16.39
C PRO A 384 16.27 -10.99 -16.90
N GLY A 385 15.94 -11.96 -16.03
CA GLY A 385 15.16 -13.14 -16.37
C GLY A 385 13.77 -12.82 -16.91
N VAL A 386 13.21 -11.67 -16.55
CA VAL A 386 11.89 -11.23 -17.02
C VAL A 386 11.88 -10.98 -18.52
N THR A 387 13.01 -10.58 -19.12
CA THR A 387 13.10 -10.31 -20.55
C THR A 387 12.88 -11.55 -21.42
N LYS A 388 12.96 -12.74 -20.83
CA LYS A 388 12.75 -14.04 -21.51
C LYS A 388 11.28 -14.52 -21.42
N VAL A 389 10.44 -13.83 -20.68
CA VAL A 389 9.05 -14.24 -20.44
C VAL A 389 8.16 -13.68 -21.54
N GLU A 390 7.36 -14.54 -22.18
CA GLU A 390 6.35 -14.12 -23.13
C GLU A 390 5.25 -13.30 -22.43
N TYR A 391 4.87 -12.16 -22.99
CA TYR A 391 3.90 -11.27 -22.38
C TYR A 391 2.65 -11.01 -23.23
N GLY A 392 2.58 -11.62 -24.41
CA GLY A 392 1.43 -11.54 -25.31
C GLY A 392 1.28 -10.18 -26.00
N ASP A 393 0.16 -9.98 -26.65
CA ASP A 393 -0.15 -8.73 -27.36
C ASP A 393 -0.55 -7.62 -26.40
N ILE A 394 0.08 -6.45 -26.53
CA ILE A 394 -0.18 -5.24 -25.75
C ILE A 394 -0.68 -4.08 -26.60
N THR A 395 -0.95 -4.31 -27.88
CA THR A 395 -1.34 -3.27 -28.84
C THR A 395 -2.58 -2.51 -28.36
N ALA A 396 -3.60 -3.20 -27.88
CA ALA A 396 -4.82 -2.59 -27.39
C ALA A 396 -4.57 -1.67 -26.17
N ARG A 397 -3.64 -2.04 -25.28
CA ARG A 397 -3.29 -1.25 -24.10
C ARG A 397 -2.46 -0.01 -24.46
N LYS A 398 -1.56 -0.12 -25.43
CA LYS A 398 -0.81 1.04 -25.98
C LYS A 398 -1.76 2.00 -26.71
N THR A 399 -2.69 1.49 -27.48
CA THR A 399 -3.71 2.31 -28.15
C THR A 399 -4.60 3.05 -27.14
N LEU A 400 -5.02 2.37 -26.06
CA LEU A 400 -5.77 2.97 -24.97
C LEU A 400 -5.00 4.16 -24.35
N ARG A 401 -3.71 3.94 -24.04
CA ARG A 401 -2.85 4.98 -23.49
C ARG A 401 -2.77 6.22 -24.40
N GLN A 402 -2.63 6.02 -25.70
CA GLN A 402 -2.61 7.10 -26.70
C GLN A 402 -3.96 7.81 -26.77
N LYS A 403 -5.06 7.06 -26.85
CA LYS A 403 -6.42 7.61 -26.92
C LYS A 403 -6.76 8.48 -25.71
N LEU A 404 -6.32 8.10 -24.54
CA LEU A 404 -6.52 8.85 -23.29
C LEU A 404 -5.51 9.97 -23.10
N SER A 405 -4.54 10.13 -24.00
CA SER A 405 -3.47 11.14 -23.90
C SER A 405 -2.75 11.11 -22.56
N CYS A 406 -2.42 9.91 -22.09
CA CYS A 406 -1.82 9.70 -20.78
C CYS A 406 -0.40 10.28 -20.71
N LYS A 407 -0.04 10.81 -19.56
CA LYS A 407 1.27 11.40 -19.27
C LYS A 407 2.37 10.33 -19.20
N PRO A 408 3.64 10.70 -19.43
CA PRO A 408 4.76 9.76 -19.35
C PRO A 408 5.02 9.31 -17.89
N PHE A 409 5.72 8.20 -17.74
CA PHE A 409 6.08 7.66 -16.43
C PHE A 409 7.02 8.59 -15.64
N SER A 410 7.89 9.35 -16.33
CA SER A 410 8.69 10.39 -15.70
C SER A 410 7.84 11.41 -14.97
N TRP A 411 6.72 11.85 -15.58
CA TRP A 411 5.76 12.74 -14.92
C TRP A 411 5.18 12.12 -13.65
N PHE A 412 4.85 10.82 -13.68
CA PHE A 412 4.35 10.10 -12.51
C PHE A 412 5.38 10.11 -11.38
N LEU A 413 6.63 9.80 -11.68
CA LEU A 413 7.72 9.84 -10.68
C LEU A 413 7.97 11.25 -10.13
N GLU A 414 7.82 12.28 -10.94
CA GLU A 414 8.07 13.66 -10.51
C GLU A 414 6.93 14.27 -9.69
N ASN A 415 5.70 14.02 -10.10
CA ASN A 415 4.54 14.72 -9.57
C ASN A 415 3.71 13.91 -8.57
N VAL A 416 3.73 12.59 -8.71
CA VAL A 416 2.96 11.67 -7.87
C VAL A 416 3.85 10.97 -6.85
N TYR A 417 5.00 10.46 -7.30
CA TYR A 417 5.89 9.66 -6.46
C TYR A 417 7.36 10.14 -6.46
N PRO A 418 7.61 11.41 -6.10
CA PRO A 418 9.00 11.92 -6.02
C PRO A 418 9.85 11.22 -4.96
N ASP A 419 9.21 10.60 -3.97
CA ASP A 419 9.83 9.79 -2.90
C ASP A 419 10.10 8.34 -3.32
N SER A 420 9.90 8.00 -4.60
CA SER A 420 10.18 6.67 -5.14
C SER A 420 11.64 6.27 -4.91
N HIS A 421 11.87 4.98 -4.64
CA HIS A 421 13.21 4.41 -4.53
C HIS A 421 13.89 4.19 -5.90
N ILE A 422 13.19 4.40 -7.01
CA ILE A 422 13.80 4.44 -8.34
C ILE A 422 14.63 5.72 -8.47
N PRO A 423 15.96 5.65 -8.54
CA PRO A 423 16.77 6.84 -8.73
C PRO A 423 16.55 7.37 -10.15
N ARG A 424 16.05 8.61 -10.26
CA ARG A 424 15.82 9.26 -11.55
C ARG A 424 17.13 9.71 -12.20
N HIS A 425 18.13 10.05 -11.38
CA HIS A 425 19.43 10.50 -11.80
C HIS A 425 20.52 9.69 -11.11
N TYR A 426 21.36 9.02 -11.89
CA TYR A 426 22.46 8.21 -11.39
C TYR A 426 23.61 8.15 -12.38
N PHE A 427 24.82 7.91 -11.87
CA PHE A 427 26.03 7.73 -12.67
C PHE A 427 26.20 6.27 -13.09
N SER A 428 25.76 5.34 -12.28
CA SER A 428 25.89 3.91 -12.54
C SER A 428 24.70 3.14 -11.96
N LEU A 429 24.32 2.09 -12.67
CA LEU A 429 23.34 1.10 -12.22
C LEU A 429 23.81 -0.28 -12.68
N GLY A 430 23.96 -1.20 -11.74
CA GLY A 430 24.37 -2.57 -12.02
C GLY A 430 25.35 -3.09 -10.98
N GLU A 431 26.22 -4.01 -11.41
CA GLU A 431 27.21 -4.59 -10.52
C GLU A 431 28.36 -3.62 -10.23
N ILE A 432 28.87 -3.68 -8.99
CA ILE A 432 30.09 -3.01 -8.55
C ILE A 432 31.13 -4.10 -8.29
N ARG A 433 32.13 -4.18 -9.16
CA ARG A 433 33.08 -5.29 -9.25
C ARG A 433 34.46 -4.92 -8.73
N ASN A 434 35.00 -5.73 -7.83
CA ASN A 434 36.36 -5.58 -7.32
C ASN A 434 37.40 -6.02 -8.38
N VAL A 435 38.43 -5.23 -8.58
CA VAL A 435 39.45 -5.46 -9.61
C VAL A 435 40.40 -6.61 -9.23
N GLU A 436 40.68 -6.82 -7.93
CA GLU A 436 41.60 -7.87 -7.48
C GLU A 436 40.98 -9.25 -7.56
N THR A 437 39.77 -9.40 -7.09
CA THR A 437 39.12 -10.70 -6.93
C THR A 437 38.08 -11.01 -7.98
N ASN A 438 37.69 -10.03 -8.77
CA ASN A 438 36.62 -10.14 -9.75
C ASN A 438 35.25 -10.53 -9.11
N GLN A 439 35.07 -10.22 -7.82
CA GLN A 439 33.82 -10.40 -7.08
C GLN A 439 33.01 -9.11 -7.08
N CYS A 440 31.70 -9.24 -6.88
CA CYS A 440 30.77 -8.13 -6.87
C CYS A 440 30.24 -7.84 -5.46
N LEU A 441 29.94 -6.57 -5.17
CA LEU A 441 29.11 -6.23 -4.03
C LEU A 441 27.78 -6.97 -4.13
N ASP A 442 27.32 -7.48 -3.02
CA ASP A 442 26.10 -8.28 -2.95
C ASP A 442 25.35 -7.96 -1.64
N ASN A 443 24.07 -7.69 -1.74
CA ASN A 443 23.26 -7.45 -0.54
C ASN A 443 22.96 -8.75 0.23
N MET A 444 23.27 -9.92 -0.33
CA MET A 444 23.12 -11.26 0.28
C MET A 444 21.68 -11.54 0.75
N ALA A 445 20.68 -10.90 0.18
CA ALA A 445 19.30 -10.89 0.64
C ALA A 445 19.12 -10.42 2.11
N ARG A 446 20.11 -9.71 2.63
CA ARG A 446 20.11 -9.15 3.98
C ARG A 446 19.18 -7.96 4.11
N LYS A 447 18.81 -7.67 5.34
CA LYS A 447 17.87 -6.60 5.69
C LYS A 447 18.58 -5.34 6.18
N GLU A 448 17.78 -4.32 6.47
CA GLU A 448 18.24 -3.12 7.17
C GLU A 448 19.00 -3.47 8.45
N ASN A 449 20.05 -2.72 8.75
CA ASN A 449 20.99 -2.94 9.85
C ASN A 449 21.90 -4.18 9.73
N GLU A 450 22.00 -4.74 8.53
CA GLU A 450 22.94 -5.82 8.24
C GLU A 450 24.06 -5.34 7.33
N LYS A 451 25.18 -6.05 7.33
CA LYS A 451 26.37 -5.72 6.53
C LYS A 451 26.14 -6.01 5.05
N VAL A 452 26.65 -5.17 4.16
CA VAL A 452 26.79 -5.52 2.74
C VAL A 452 27.81 -6.66 2.59
N GLY A 453 27.63 -7.50 1.58
CA GLY A 453 28.53 -8.62 1.30
C GLY A 453 29.30 -8.47 0.00
N ILE A 454 30.15 -9.45 -0.28
CA ILE A 454 30.84 -9.67 -1.56
C ILE A 454 30.60 -11.12 -1.96
N PHE A 455 30.29 -11.35 -3.23
CA PHE A 455 30.10 -12.68 -3.78
C PHE A 455 30.56 -12.75 -5.24
N ASN A 456 30.69 -13.97 -5.77
CA ASN A 456 31.04 -14.14 -7.19
C ASN A 456 30.02 -13.46 -8.08
N CYS A 457 30.48 -12.68 -9.05
CA CYS A 457 29.59 -12.00 -9.99
C CYS A 457 28.82 -13.01 -10.83
N HIS A 458 27.50 -12.95 -10.79
CA HIS A 458 26.63 -13.91 -11.51
C HIS A 458 25.90 -13.30 -12.72
N GLY A 459 25.88 -11.97 -12.88
CA GLY A 459 25.26 -11.28 -14.01
C GLY A 459 23.73 -11.42 -14.11
N MET A 460 23.06 -11.92 -13.07
CA MET A 460 21.62 -12.17 -13.03
C MET A 460 20.82 -11.05 -12.34
N GLY A 461 21.44 -9.89 -12.14
CA GLY A 461 20.79 -8.78 -11.45
C GLY A 461 20.55 -9.04 -9.96
N GLY A 462 19.37 -8.70 -9.48
CA GLY A 462 18.94 -9.00 -8.11
C GLY A 462 19.83 -8.41 -7.02
N ASN A 463 20.42 -9.26 -6.19
CA ASN A 463 21.23 -8.88 -5.03
C ASN A 463 22.51 -8.11 -5.37
N GLN A 464 22.99 -8.18 -6.62
CA GLN A 464 24.23 -7.54 -7.06
C GLN A 464 23.97 -6.23 -7.85
N VAL A 465 22.74 -5.74 -7.88
CA VAL A 465 22.43 -4.46 -8.50
C VAL A 465 22.49 -3.35 -7.46
N PHE A 466 23.41 -2.42 -7.70
CA PHE A 466 23.56 -1.18 -6.94
C PHE A 466 23.49 0.02 -7.89
N SER A 467 22.97 1.13 -7.39
CA SER A 467 23.00 2.41 -8.08
C SER A 467 23.95 3.36 -7.38
N TYR A 468 24.86 3.98 -8.13
CA TYR A 468 25.60 5.15 -7.67
C TYR A 468 24.85 6.39 -8.17
N THR A 469 24.14 7.05 -7.27
CA THR A 469 23.18 8.10 -7.60
C THR A 469 23.84 9.47 -7.80
N ALA A 470 23.12 10.41 -8.42
CA ALA A 470 23.55 11.80 -8.54
C ALA A 470 23.81 12.49 -7.19
N ASN A 471 23.14 12.02 -6.12
CA ASN A 471 23.39 12.48 -4.74
C ASN A 471 24.65 11.85 -4.12
N LYS A 472 25.40 11.06 -4.88
CA LYS A 472 26.59 10.34 -4.43
C LYS A 472 26.31 9.31 -3.32
N GLU A 473 25.16 8.67 -3.39
CA GLU A 473 24.78 7.53 -2.57
C GLU A 473 25.02 6.24 -3.36
N ILE A 474 25.47 5.18 -2.69
CA ILE A 474 25.49 3.82 -3.26
C ILE A 474 24.33 3.07 -2.61
N ARG A 475 23.34 2.69 -3.41
CA ARG A 475 22.11 2.12 -2.89
C ARG A 475 21.68 0.87 -3.64
N THR A 476 20.98 0.01 -2.94
CA THR A 476 20.20 -1.10 -3.47
C THR A 476 18.79 -1.01 -2.91
N ASP A 477 17.80 -0.79 -3.78
CA ASP A 477 16.42 -0.51 -3.39
C ASP A 477 16.31 0.68 -2.40
N ASP A 478 15.73 0.51 -1.23
CA ASP A 478 15.57 1.54 -0.20
C ASP A 478 16.76 1.62 0.79
N LEU A 479 17.79 0.80 0.59
CA LEU A 479 18.96 0.73 1.46
C LEU A 479 20.20 1.37 0.81
N CYS A 480 20.88 2.23 1.58
CA CYS A 480 22.12 2.88 1.21
C CYS A 480 23.29 2.28 2.00
N LEU A 481 24.48 2.25 1.38
CA LEU A 481 25.70 1.88 2.08
C LEU A 481 26.10 2.98 3.06
N ASP A 482 26.21 2.62 4.32
CA ASP A 482 26.45 3.51 5.46
C ASP A 482 27.67 3.09 6.26
N VAL A 483 28.53 4.05 6.58
CA VAL A 483 29.73 3.83 7.40
C VAL A 483 29.73 4.79 8.58
N SER A 484 29.56 4.23 9.79
CA SER A 484 29.49 5.02 11.01
C SER A 484 30.78 5.01 11.85
N LYS A 485 31.75 4.12 11.52
CA LYS A 485 32.99 3.96 12.29
C LYS A 485 34.20 3.81 11.35
N LEU A 486 35.35 4.37 11.78
CA LEU A 486 36.63 4.13 11.10
C LEU A 486 36.96 2.64 11.09
N ASN A 487 37.50 2.14 9.97
CA ASN A 487 37.80 0.73 9.73
C ASN A 487 36.61 -0.21 10.00
N GLY A 488 35.41 0.35 10.02
CA GLY A 488 34.21 -0.38 10.38
C GLY A 488 33.62 -1.16 9.20
N PRO A 489 32.59 -1.97 9.51
CA PRO A 489 31.81 -2.61 8.47
C PRO A 489 30.97 -1.58 7.73
N ILE A 490 30.64 -1.90 6.49
CA ILE A 490 29.67 -1.16 5.69
C ILE A 490 28.30 -1.77 5.93
N MET A 491 27.42 -0.96 6.50
CA MET A 491 26.05 -1.36 6.81
C MET A 491 25.08 -0.97 5.68
N MET A 492 23.99 -1.67 5.56
CA MET A 492 22.87 -1.28 4.72
C MET A 492 21.81 -0.65 5.61
N LEU A 493 21.63 0.65 5.49
CA LEU A 493 20.64 1.44 6.23
C LEU A 493 19.69 2.13 5.28
N LYS A 494 18.50 2.50 5.77
CA LYS A 494 17.58 3.29 4.94
C LYS A 494 18.23 4.55 4.43
N CYS A 495 18.03 4.85 3.16
CA CYS A 495 18.54 6.07 2.55
C CYS A 495 17.85 7.28 3.19
N HIS A 496 18.63 8.19 3.79
CA HIS A 496 18.12 9.38 4.46
C HIS A 496 18.36 10.67 3.67
N HIS A 497 19.12 10.62 2.58
CA HIS A 497 19.42 11.75 1.68
C HIS A 497 20.09 12.98 2.35
N LEU A 498 20.69 12.79 3.52
CA LEU A 498 21.36 13.84 4.30
C LEU A 498 22.89 13.84 4.12
N LYS A 499 23.41 13.06 3.16
CA LYS A 499 24.85 12.87 2.96
C LYS A 499 25.52 12.17 4.18
N GLY A 500 26.55 12.75 4.79
CA GLY A 500 27.20 12.20 5.99
C GLY A 500 27.73 10.78 5.79
N ASN A 501 27.26 9.85 6.60
CA ASN A 501 27.68 8.45 6.57
C ASN A 501 27.29 7.68 5.29
N GLN A 502 26.45 8.26 4.44
CA GLN A 502 26.02 7.68 3.17
C GLN A 502 26.59 8.39 1.95
N LEU A 503 27.55 9.31 2.16
CA LEU A 503 28.18 10.07 1.08
C LEU A 503 29.45 9.39 0.57
N TRP A 504 29.45 9.06 -0.73
CA TRP A 504 30.53 8.37 -1.41
C TRP A 504 31.03 9.18 -2.62
N GLU A 505 32.34 9.13 -2.89
CA GLU A 505 32.91 9.67 -4.10
C GLU A 505 33.63 8.57 -4.87
N HIS A 506 33.31 8.48 -6.16
CA HIS A 506 33.98 7.58 -7.09
C HIS A 506 35.05 8.33 -7.89
N ASP A 507 36.29 7.88 -7.80
CA ASP A 507 37.37 8.33 -8.65
C ASP A 507 37.49 7.39 -9.87
N ALA A 508 37.05 7.86 -11.03
CA ALA A 508 37.01 7.06 -12.25
C ALA A 508 38.41 6.68 -12.80
N VAL A 509 39.49 7.40 -12.41
CA VAL A 509 40.86 7.12 -12.82
C VAL A 509 41.50 6.09 -11.90
N LYS A 510 41.36 6.29 -10.59
CA LYS A 510 41.90 5.39 -9.57
C LYS A 510 40.97 4.21 -9.30
N LEU A 511 39.73 4.25 -9.79
CA LEU A 511 38.65 3.27 -9.55
C LEU A 511 38.32 3.09 -8.07
N THR A 512 38.57 4.10 -7.24
CA THR A 512 38.30 4.01 -5.79
C THR A 512 36.94 4.55 -5.43
N LEU A 513 36.33 3.96 -4.41
CA LEU A 513 35.11 4.44 -3.75
C LEU A 513 35.50 5.01 -2.39
N LEU A 514 35.58 6.32 -2.30
CA LEU A 514 35.91 7.06 -1.09
C LEU A 514 34.65 7.36 -0.28
N HIS A 515 34.61 6.94 0.95
CA HIS A 515 33.64 7.39 1.92
C HIS A 515 34.08 8.73 2.50
N VAL A 516 33.38 9.80 2.15
CA VAL A 516 33.80 11.18 2.40
C VAL A 516 33.96 11.47 3.88
N ASN A 517 33.01 11.03 4.72
CA ASN A 517 32.99 11.35 6.14
C ASN A 517 34.14 10.69 6.92
N SER A 518 34.55 9.48 6.58
CA SER A 518 35.69 8.79 7.22
C SER A 518 37.02 9.03 6.53
N ASN A 519 37.02 9.60 5.33
CA ASN A 519 38.19 9.74 4.44
C ASN A 519 38.92 8.40 4.17
N GLN A 520 38.15 7.31 4.14
CA GLN A 520 38.62 5.96 3.87
C GLN A 520 38.02 5.40 2.58
N CYS A 521 38.69 4.42 1.99
CA CYS A 521 38.27 3.75 0.77
C CYS A 521 37.63 2.39 1.08
N LEU A 522 36.61 2.04 0.27
CA LEU A 522 36.03 0.70 0.27
C LEU A 522 37.11 -0.30 -0.13
N ASP A 523 37.34 -1.30 0.70
CA ASP A 523 38.38 -2.30 0.55
C ASP A 523 37.78 -3.71 0.63
N LYS A 524 38.25 -4.62 -0.20
CA LYS A 524 37.96 -6.04 -0.02
C LYS A 524 38.79 -6.53 1.16
N SER A 525 38.15 -7.24 2.09
CA SER A 525 38.87 -7.84 3.21
C SER A 525 40.05 -8.73 2.74
N THR A 526 41.16 -8.66 3.45
CA THR A 526 42.35 -9.49 3.22
C THR A 526 42.16 -10.95 3.66
N GLU A 527 41.14 -11.25 4.44
CA GLU A 527 40.79 -12.62 4.81
C GLU A 527 40.19 -13.33 3.60
N VAL A 528 40.83 -14.43 3.18
CA VAL A 528 40.51 -15.14 1.92
C VAL A 528 39.05 -15.60 1.88
N ASP A 529 38.46 -15.93 3.01
CA ASP A 529 37.06 -16.41 3.12
C ASP A 529 36.06 -15.32 3.55
N SER A 530 36.52 -14.04 3.68
CA SER A 530 35.62 -12.98 4.08
C SER A 530 34.67 -12.58 2.96
N GLN A 531 33.39 -12.73 3.18
CA GLN A 531 32.33 -12.25 2.30
C GLN A 531 31.86 -10.83 2.65
N VAL A 532 32.65 -10.06 3.40
CA VAL A 532 32.29 -8.73 3.88
C VAL A 532 33.40 -7.75 3.54
N PRO A 533 33.12 -6.66 2.80
CA PRO A 533 34.09 -5.57 2.59
C PRO A 533 34.30 -4.77 3.86
N THR A 534 35.39 -4.03 3.91
CA THR A 534 35.75 -3.15 5.03
C THR A 534 36.16 -1.77 4.54
N MET A 535 36.34 -0.84 5.48
CA MET A 535 36.93 0.47 5.21
C MET A 535 38.38 0.48 5.62
N LYS A 536 39.27 1.01 4.78
CA LYS A 536 40.69 1.20 5.08
C LYS A 536 41.19 2.53 4.52
N ASP A 537 42.32 3.01 5.02
CA ASP A 537 42.96 4.18 4.47
C ASP A 537 43.26 3.97 2.98
N CYS A 538 43.00 4.99 2.17
CA CYS A 538 43.16 4.91 0.73
C CYS A 538 44.65 4.77 0.36
N ASN A 539 45.04 3.67 -0.26
CA ASN A 539 46.40 3.36 -0.65
C ASN A 539 46.55 3.01 -2.14
N GLY A 540 45.46 3.00 -2.89
CA GLY A 540 45.42 2.68 -4.30
C GLY A 540 45.67 1.22 -4.66
N SER A 541 45.67 0.29 -3.68
CA SER A 541 45.79 -1.15 -3.93
C SER A 541 44.64 -1.68 -4.79
N ARG A 542 44.89 -2.80 -5.48
CA ARG A 542 43.89 -3.43 -6.33
C ARG A 542 42.64 -3.87 -5.54
N SER A 543 42.81 -4.19 -4.25
CA SER A 543 41.68 -4.52 -3.33
C SER A 543 40.73 -3.35 -3.10
N GLN A 544 41.21 -2.09 -3.31
CA GLN A 544 40.43 -0.87 -3.19
C GLN A 544 39.89 -0.35 -4.54
N GLN A 545 40.15 -1.08 -5.64
CA GLN A 545 39.69 -0.69 -6.97
C GLN A 545 38.37 -1.40 -7.32
N TRP A 546 37.40 -0.61 -7.73
CA TRP A 546 36.04 -1.07 -8.03
C TRP A 546 35.56 -0.52 -9.36
N ILE A 547 35.11 -1.42 -10.23
CA ILE A 547 34.53 -1.06 -11.53
C ILE A 547 33.02 -0.95 -11.35
N LEU A 548 32.51 0.23 -11.63
CA LEU A 548 31.09 0.49 -11.67
C LEU A 548 30.58 0.24 -13.09
N ARG A 549 29.48 -0.48 -13.23
CA ARG A 549 28.83 -0.67 -14.52
C ARG A 549 28.17 0.63 -14.96
N ASN A 550 28.64 1.21 -16.07
CA ASN A 550 27.96 2.32 -16.71
C ASN A 550 26.83 1.77 -17.57
N VAL A 551 25.61 1.97 -17.11
CA VAL A 551 24.42 1.77 -17.93
C VAL A 551 24.00 3.15 -18.39
N THR A 552 24.31 3.50 -19.64
CA THR A 552 23.66 4.61 -20.33
C THR A 552 22.22 4.18 -20.60
N LEU A 553 21.32 4.52 -19.67
CA LEU A 553 19.94 4.72 -20.08
C LEU A 553 19.94 5.97 -20.96
N PRO A 554 19.15 5.99 -22.05
CA PRO A 554 18.97 7.24 -22.79
C PRO A 554 18.56 8.31 -21.78
N GLU A 555 19.20 9.46 -21.90
CA GLU A 555 18.98 10.59 -21.00
C GLU A 555 17.47 10.86 -20.94
N VAL A 556 16.88 10.52 -19.82
CA VAL A 556 15.50 10.88 -19.52
C VAL A 556 15.56 12.30 -18.98
N PHE A 557 15.57 13.27 -19.90
CA PHE A 557 15.43 14.70 -19.61
C PHE A 557 13.98 15.10 -19.47
#